data_f1c6b0ee2b76fc51db909a2dfeabd9c0
#
_entry.id   f1c6b0ee2b76fc51db909a2dfeabd9c0
#
_cell.length_a   1.000
_cell.length_b   1.000
_cell.length_c   1.000
_cell.angle_alpha   90.00
_cell.angle_beta   90.00
_cell.angle_gamma   90.00
#
_symmetry.space_group_name_H-M   'P 1'
#
loop_
_entity.id
_entity.type
_entity.pdbx_description
1 polymer ?
#
loop_
_entity_poly.entity_id
_entity_poly.type
_entity_poly.pdbx_seq_one_letter_code
_entity_poly.pdbx_strand_id
1 'polypeptide(L)'
;RKMNRAGVLIALLMGALTVLLWGMVNRPDIEPPWPAKVEGFSFSPMRGEQKPGGNEYPGIAEIDEDLALLSGDAHAVRTYTVQSILGQVPRLAGAHGLNVTLGAWITDQDDFNDAELAKLIEVYRENHKQIVRVIVGNEAILREDQTVEQMIAHLKRVRQSVWAPISTAEPWHLWLKHPELVEHVDFIAVHMLPYWEGISVDNAVGHVLNRYQRLKEAYPDKEIVISEVGWPSKGRTRKEAVASLANQAKFLRRFLAMAEREGLTYYLMEAFDQPW
;
A
#
# COMPACT_ATOMS: atom_id res chain seq x y z
N ARG A 1 41.29 -53.72 1.57
CA ARG A 1 40.48 -53.77 2.83
C ARG A 1 39.05 -54.03 2.43
N LYS A 2 38.48 -55.20 2.74
CA LYS A 2 37.04 -55.43 2.51
C LYS A 2 36.25 -54.57 3.49
N MET A 3 35.44 -53.66 2.97
CA MET A 3 34.50 -52.87 3.77
C MET A 3 33.55 -53.81 4.51
N ASN A 4 33.44 -53.60 5.83
CA ASN A 4 32.52 -54.37 6.67
C ASN A 4 31.10 -54.00 6.31
N ARG A 5 30.29 -54.98 5.81
CA ARG A 5 28.89 -54.78 5.39
C ARG A 5 28.04 -54.09 6.45
N ALA A 6 28.27 -54.40 7.75
CA ALA A 6 27.57 -53.77 8.84
C ALA A 6 27.94 -52.25 8.96
N GLY A 7 29.22 -51.89 8.77
CA GLY A 7 29.63 -50.49 8.76
C GLY A 7 29.06 -49.67 7.64
N VAL A 8 28.92 -50.27 6.41
CA VAL A 8 28.26 -49.62 5.30
C VAL A 8 26.77 -49.40 5.57
N LEU A 9 26.11 -50.38 6.17
CA LEU A 9 24.68 -50.28 6.50
C LEU A 9 24.40 -49.16 7.52
N ILE A 10 25.24 -49.11 8.58
CA ILE A 10 25.15 -48.08 9.59
C ILE A 10 25.39 -46.68 9.00
N ALA A 11 26.38 -46.52 8.12
CA ALA A 11 26.64 -45.25 7.45
C ALA A 11 25.48 -44.78 6.58
N LEU A 12 24.85 -45.72 5.84
CA LEU A 12 23.67 -45.43 5.02
C LEU A 12 22.45 -45.05 5.87
N LEU A 13 22.21 -45.75 6.99
CA LEU A 13 21.12 -45.43 7.92
C LEU A 13 21.33 -44.06 8.59
N MET A 14 22.55 -43.74 9.01
CA MET A 14 22.88 -42.41 9.57
C MET A 14 22.71 -41.30 8.51
N GLY A 15 23.16 -41.53 7.26
CA GLY A 15 22.96 -40.61 6.16
C GLY A 15 21.47 -40.36 5.88
N ALA A 16 20.67 -41.41 5.78
CA ALA A 16 19.23 -41.32 5.59
C ALA A 16 18.54 -40.57 6.75
N LEU A 17 18.90 -40.91 8.00
CA LEU A 17 18.37 -40.20 9.19
C LEU A 17 18.75 -38.72 9.20
N THR A 18 20.00 -38.39 8.86
CA THR A 18 20.44 -37.00 8.76
C THR A 18 19.64 -36.22 7.70
N VAL A 19 19.45 -36.79 6.52
CA VAL A 19 18.65 -36.17 5.44
C VAL A 19 17.19 -35.99 5.86
N LEU A 20 16.61 -37.00 6.53
CA LEU A 20 15.23 -36.92 7.04
C LEU A 20 15.08 -35.82 8.11
N LEU A 21 15.99 -35.78 9.09
CA LEU A 21 15.97 -34.77 10.14
C LEU A 21 16.19 -33.36 9.54
N TRP A 22 17.16 -33.24 8.63
CA TRP A 22 17.41 -31.99 7.94
C TRP A 22 16.19 -31.53 7.14
N GLY A 23 15.53 -32.44 6.40
CA GLY A 23 14.31 -32.14 5.64
C GLY A 23 13.12 -31.80 6.54
N MET A 24 13.02 -32.36 7.75
CA MET A 24 11.99 -31.99 8.73
C MET A 24 12.20 -30.59 9.31
N VAL A 25 13.46 -30.27 9.67
CA VAL A 25 13.83 -28.99 10.28
C VAL A 25 13.78 -27.85 9.26
N ASN A 26 14.14 -28.14 8.01
CA ASN A 26 14.21 -27.15 6.93
C ASN A 26 13.01 -27.22 5.97
N ARG A 27 11.86 -27.69 6.42
CA ARG A 27 10.65 -27.59 5.61
C ARG A 27 10.34 -26.12 5.36
N PRO A 28 10.20 -25.69 4.09
CA PRO A 28 9.74 -24.35 3.83
C PRO A 28 8.30 -24.18 4.34
N ASP A 29 8.00 -23.03 4.92
CA ASP A 29 6.63 -22.66 5.23
C ASP A 29 5.81 -22.69 3.95
N ILE A 30 4.63 -23.29 4.01
CA ILE A 30 3.67 -23.25 2.90
C ILE A 30 2.96 -21.90 3.01
N GLU A 31 3.35 -20.97 2.16
CA GLU A 31 2.72 -19.66 2.13
C GLU A 31 1.30 -19.73 1.50
N PRO A 32 0.35 -18.89 1.95
CA PRO A 32 -0.99 -18.85 1.36
C PRO A 32 -0.96 -18.60 -0.15
N PRO A 33 -1.96 -19.07 -0.91
CA PRO A 33 -2.05 -18.78 -2.33
C PRO A 33 -2.28 -17.29 -2.58
N TRP A 34 -1.91 -16.81 -3.76
CA TRP A 34 -2.27 -15.47 -4.21
C TRP A 34 -3.77 -15.44 -4.55
N PRO A 35 -4.53 -14.41 -4.14
CA PRO A 35 -5.96 -14.30 -4.49
C PRO A 35 -6.14 -14.02 -5.99
N ALA A 36 -7.34 -14.26 -6.51
CA ALA A 36 -7.67 -13.96 -7.90
C ALA A 36 -7.56 -12.47 -8.22
N LYS A 37 -7.99 -11.61 -7.29
CA LYS A 37 -7.83 -10.16 -7.34
C LYS A 37 -7.56 -9.61 -5.94
N VAL A 38 -6.80 -8.52 -5.88
CA VAL A 38 -6.58 -7.74 -4.66
C VAL A 38 -7.56 -6.56 -4.58
N GLU A 39 -7.76 -5.98 -3.40
CA GLU A 39 -8.60 -4.79 -3.23
C GLU A 39 -8.10 -3.63 -4.07
N GLY A 40 -6.82 -3.30 -3.99
CA GLY A 40 -6.24 -2.25 -4.83
C GLY A 40 -4.73 -2.14 -4.74
N PHE A 41 -4.19 -1.37 -5.68
CA PHE A 41 -2.79 -0.97 -5.69
C PHE A 41 -2.65 0.55 -5.57
N SER A 42 -1.66 1.00 -4.81
CA SER A 42 -1.11 2.33 -4.99
C SER A 42 -0.47 2.40 -6.38
N PHE A 43 -0.79 3.44 -7.14
CA PHE A 43 -0.46 3.54 -8.55
C PHE A 43 0.25 4.85 -8.87
N SER A 44 1.51 4.73 -9.26
CA SER A 44 2.34 5.78 -9.83
C SER A 44 2.82 5.28 -11.19
N PRO A 45 2.35 5.82 -12.33
CA PRO A 45 2.64 5.29 -13.66
C PRO A 45 4.03 5.70 -14.19
N MET A 46 4.95 6.07 -13.30
CA MET A 46 6.28 6.53 -13.68
C MET A 46 7.12 5.39 -14.24
N ARG A 47 7.88 5.65 -15.30
CA ARG A 47 8.73 4.67 -16.00
C ARG A 47 10.17 5.18 -16.11
N GLY A 48 11.13 4.28 -15.97
CA GLY A 48 12.57 4.59 -16.13
C GLY A 48 13.04 5.68 -15.16
N GLU A 49 13.48 6.82 -15.70
CA GLU A 49 14.00 7.95 -14.92
C GLU A 49 12.91 8.98 -14.53
N GLN A 50 11.66 8.75 -14.91
CA GLN A 50 10.55 9.64 -14.56
C GLN A 50 10.31 9.63 -13.06
N LYS A 51 9.93 10.79 -12.50
CA LYS A 51 9.68 10.96 -11.06
C LYS A 51 8.45 11.83 -10.84
N PRO A 52 7.68 11.58 -9.75
CA PRO A 52 6.62 12.51 -9.33
C PRO A 52 7.19 13.92 -9.11
N GLY A 53 6.51 14.95 -9.66
CA GLY A 53 6.99 16.33 -9.61
C GLY A 53 8.16 16.66 -10.54
N GLY A 54 8.60 15.71 -11.39
CA GLY A 54 9.60 15.94 -12.42
C GLY A 54 9.04 16.65 -13.66
N ASN A 55 9.90 16.86 -14.66
CA ASN A 55 9.52 17.48 -15.93
C ASN A 55 8.99 16.49 -16.97
N GLU A 56 9.20 15.20 -16.75
CA GLU A 56 8.81 14.13 -17.67
C GLU A 56 7.76 13.23 -17.03
N TYR A 57 6.67 12.99 -17.75
CA TYR A 57 5.58 12.13 -17.35
C TYR A 57 5.34 11.05 -18.41
N PRO A 58 4.76 9.90 -18.05
CA PRO A 58 4.34 8.89 -19.02
C PRO A 58 3.28 9.45 -19.97
N GLY A 59 3.20 8.88 -21.17
CA GLY A 59 2.12 9.18 -22.11
C GLY A 59 0.79 8.54 -21.70
N ILE A 60 -0.31 9.05 -22.28
CA ILE A 60 -1.67 8.48 -22.04
C ILE A 60 -1.71 6.99 -22.38
N ALA A 61 -1.09 6.59 -23.49
CA ALA A 61 -1.09 5.19 -23.92
C ALA A 61 -0.35 4.26 -22.92
N GLU A 62 0.73 4.74 -22.33
CA GLU A 62 1.49 4.00 -21.33
C GLU A 62 0.69 3.83 -20.03
N ILE A 63 -0.01 4.88 -19.58
CA ILE A 63 -0.89 4.83 -18.42
C ILE A 63 -2.07 3.88 -18.68
N ASP A 64 -2.66 3.92 -19.87
CA ASP A 64 -3.77 3.06 -20.28
C ASP A 64 -3.35 1.57 -20.30
N GLU A 65 -2.16 1.27 -20.83
CA GLU A 65 -1.56 -0.07 -20.82
C GLU A 65 -1.37 -0.61 -19.40
N ASP A 66 -0.83 0.22 -18.50
CA ASP A 66 -0.62 -0.15 -17.09
C ASP A 66 -1.97 -0.45 -16.40
N LEU A 67 -2.97 0.38 -16.60
CA LEU A 67 -4.31 0.18 -16.04
C LEU A 67 -5.03 -1.03 -16.62
N ALA A 68 -4.87 -1.30 -17.91
CA ALA A 68 -5.37 -2.51 -18.54
C ALA A 68 -4.78 -3.78 -17.88
N LEU A 69 -3.47 -3.79 -17.63
CA LEU A 69 -2.79 -4.87 -16.91
C LEU A 69 -3.35 -5.03 -15.50
N LEU A 70 -3.42 -3.95 -14.72
CA LEU A 70 -3.89 -3.99 -13.33
C LEU A 70 -5.36 -4.40 -13.20
N SER A 71 -6.18 -4.15 -14.20
CA SER A 71 -7.62 -4.53 -14.19
C SER A 71 -7.85 -6.03 -14.10
N GLY A 72 -6.86 -6.85 -14.51
CA GLY A 72 -6.87 -8.30 -14.33
C GLY A 72 -6.69 -8.73 -12.88
N ASP A 73 -5.91 -7.97 -12.09
CA ASP A 73 -5.39 -8.37 -10.80
C ASP A 73 -5.96 -7.58 -9.60
N ALA A 74 -6.65 -6.46 -9.85
CA ALA A 74 -7.18 -5.60 -8.80
C ALA A 74 -8.59 -5.07 -9.07
N HIS A 75 -9.27 -4.63 -8.01
CA HIS A 75 -10.56 -3.94 -8.07
C HIS A 75 -10.41 -2.42 -8.18
N ALA A 76 -9.32 -1.86 -7.67
CA ALA A 76 -9.12 -0.42 -7.59
C ALA A 76 -7.65 0.00 -7.71
N VAL A 77 -7.44 1.26 -8.02
CA VAL A 77 -6.15 1.94 -7.88
C VAL A 77 -6.29 3.17 -6.98
N ARG A 78 -5.22 3.48 -6.25
CA ARG A 78 -5.08 4.72 -5.48
C ARG A 78 -4.03 5.60 -6.12
N THR A 79 -4.38 6.87 -6.40
CA THR A 79 -3.46 7.88 -6.91
C THR A 79 -2.97 8.82 -5.81
N TYR A 80 -1.95 9.62 -6.10
CA TYR A 80 -1.32 10.53 -5.13
C TYR A 80 -1.48 12.00 -5.47
N THR A 81 -1.65 12.33 -6.77
CA THR A 81 -1.75 13.68 -7.29
C THR A 81 -2.56 13.71 -8.57
N VAL A 82 -3.11 14.84 -8.90
CA VAL A 82 -3.86 15.10 -10.14
C VAL A 82 -3.12 16.01 -11.11
N GLN A 83 -1.84 16.26 -10.85
CA GLN A 83 -1.05 17.15 -11.68
C GLN A 83 -0.81 16.61 -13.08
N SER A 84 -0.71 17.54 -14.03
CA SER A 84 -0.37 17.22 -15.41
C SER A 84 -1.27 16.10 -15.98
N ILE A 85 -0.66 15.10 -16.61
CA ILE A 85 -1.32 13.95 -17.22
C ILE A 85 -1.95 13.01 -16.18
N LEU A 86 -1.51 13.05 -14.91
CA LEU A 86 -2.00 12.16 -13.84
C LEU A 86 -3.47 12.39 -13.51
N GLY A 87 -4.00 13.58 -13.79
CA GLY A 87 -5.44 13.86 -13.74
C GLY A 87 -6.30 13.04 -14.72
N GLN A 88 -5.68 12.36 -15.71
CA GLN A 88 -6.39 11.48 -16.65
C GLN A 88 -6.57 10.04 -16.11
N VAL A 89 -5.84 9.67 -15.03
CA VAL A 89 -5.90 8.31 -14.47
C VAL A 89 -7.33 7.86 -14.15
N PRO A 90 -8.21 8.66 -13.50
CA PRO A 90 -9.57 8.20 -13.21
C PRO A 90 -10.37 7.85 -14.45
N ARG A 91 -10.27 8.64 -15.51
CA ARG A 91 -10.97 8.38 -16.78
C ARG A 91 -10.49 7.08 -17.43
N LEU A 92 -9.17 6.88 -17.46
CA LEU A 92 -8.57 5.68 -18.04
C LEU A 92 -8.90 4.43 -17.19
N ALA A 93 -8.76 4.53 -15.86
CA ALA A 93 -9.11 3.45 -14.94
C ALA A 93 -10.57 3.00 -15.09
N GLY A 94 -11.50 3.97 -15.22
CA GLY A 94 -12.92 3.69 -15.46
C GLY A 94 -13.18 2.94 -16.77
N ALA A 95 -12.40 3.19 -17.83
CA ALA A 95 -12.50 2.46 -19.09
C ALA A 95 -12.15 0.97 -18.94
N HIS A 96 -11.31 0.62 -17.97
CA HIS A 96 -10.92 -0.75 -17.62
C HIS A 96 -11.72 -1.35 -16.44
N GLY A 97 -12.76 -0.66 -15.96
CA GLY A 97 -13.60 -1.13 -14.85
C GLY A 97 -12.93 -1.06 -13.47
N LEU A 98 -11.85 -0.31 -13.34
CA LEU A 98 -11.19 -0.07 -12.05
C LEU A 98 -11.84 1.10 -11.31
N ASN A 99 -12.08 0.92 -10.02
CA ASN A 99 -12.41 2.00 -9.12
C ASN A 99 -11.16 2.82 -8.78
N VAL A 100 -11.35 4.08 -8.38
CA VAL A 100 -10.25 4.98 -8.04
C VAL A 100 -10.45 5.57 -6.65
N THR A 101 -9.42 5.49 -5.81
CA THR A 101 -9.22 6.38 -4.67
C THR A 101 -8.33 7.52 -5.13
N LEU A 102 -8.93 8.69 -5.34
CA LEU A 102 -8.26 9.85 -5.93
C LEU A 102 -7.47 10.60 -4.88
N GLY A 103 -6.18 10.82 -5.12
CA GLY A 103 -5.28 11.55 -4.23
C GLY A 103 -4.99 12.97 -4.71
N ALA A 104 -4.84 13.90 -3.76
CA ALA A 104 -4.19 15.19 -3.94
C ALA A 104 -2.91 15.25 -3.10
N TRP A 105 -1.82 15.70 -3.71
CA TRP A 105 -0.57 15.92 -3.00
C TRP A 105 -0.59 17.30 -2.33
N ILE A 106 -0.30 17.36 -1.03
CA ILE A 106 -0.24 18.61 -0.26
C ILE A 106 1.18 18.81 0.24
N THR A 107 1.67 20.03 0.07
CA THR A 107 3.03 20.49 0.45
C THR A 107 2.95 21.66 1.42
N ASP A 108 4.08 22.27 1.72
CA ASP A 108 4.21 23.53 2.47
C ASP A 108 3.94 24.79 1.62
N GLN A 109 3.61 24.65 0.32
CA GLN A 109 3.41 25.74 -0.63
C GLN A 109 1.92 25.96 -0.92
N ASP A 110 1.35 27.04 -0.42
CA ASP A 110 -0.08 27.33 -0.53
C ASP A 110 -0.56 27.44 -1.99
N ASP A 111 0.18 28.12 -2.87
CA ASP A 111 -0.18 28.26 -4.30
C ASP A 111 -0.25 26.91 -5.00
N PHE A 112 0.67 25.99 -4.67
CA PHE A 112 0.66 24.64 -5.18
C PHE A 112 -0.57 23.87 -4.67
N ASN A 113 -0.83 23.94 -3.37
CA ASN A 113 -1.96 23.26 -2.74
C ASN A 113 -3.30 23.76 -3.31
N ASP A 114 -3.41 25.07 -3.54
CA ASP A 114 -4.60 25.69 -4.14
C ASP A 114 -4.86 25.16 -5.55
N ALA A 115 -3.82 25.09 -6.39
CA ALA A 115 -3.91 24.55 -7.75
C ALA A 115 -4.25 23.05 -7.75
N GLU A 116 -3.60 22.27 -6.88
CA GLU A 116 -3.84 20.83 -6.75
C GLU A 116 -5.27 20.54 -6.32
N LEU A 117 -5.79 21.23 -5.31
CA LEU A 117 -7.15 21.04 -4.82
C LEU A 117 -8.21 21.50 -5.84
N ALA A 118 -7.97 22.59 -6.56
CA ALA A 118 -8.85 23.02 -7.63
C ALA A 118 -8.92 21.98 -8.74
N LYS A 119 -7.76 21.43 -9.14
CA LYS A 119 -7.68 20.37 -10.15
C LYS A 119 -8.32 19.05 -9.67
N LEU A 120 -8.12 18.66 -8.41
CA LEU A 120 -8.78 17.49 -7.83
C LEU A 120 -10.30 17.59 -7.94
N ILE A 121 -10.89 18.76 -7.61
CA ILE A 121 -12.33 18.99 -7.68
C ILE A 121 -12.82 18.90 -9.14
N GLU A 122 -12.08 19.45 -10.10
CA GLU A 122 -12.37 19.33 -11.53
C GLU A 122 -12.38 17.87 -11.98
N VAL A 123 -11.29 17.14 -11.72
CA VAL A 123 -11.14 15.71 -12.06
C VAL A 123 -12.23 14.86 -11.40
N TYR A 124 -12.57 15.15 -10.14
CA TYR A 124 -13.65 14.46 -9.44
C TYR A 124 -15.01 14.67 -10.14
N ARG A 125 -15.36 15.91 -10.50
CA ARG A 125 -16.63 16.22 -11.14
C ARG A 125 -16.80 15.50 -12.48
N GLU A 126 -15.73 15.39 -13.24
CA GLU A 126 -15.71 14.70 -14.53
C GLU A 126 -15.78 13.17 -14.40
N ASN A 127 -15.31 12.63 -13.29
CA ASN A 127 -15.06 11.19 -13.13
C ASN A 127 -15.69 10.58 -11.87
N HIS A 128 -16.67 11.22 -11.26
CA HIS A 128 -17.24 10.83 -9.97
C HIS A 128 -17.81 9.40 -9.91
N LYS A 129 -18.16 8.82 -11.06
CA LYS A 129 -18.76 7.47 -11.11
C LYS A 129 -17.79 6.36 -10.72
N GLN A 130 -16.51 6.48 -11.05
CA GLN A 130 -15.47 5.53 -10.73
C GLN A 130 -14.62 5.94 -9.51
N ILE A 131 -14.76 7.19 -9.03
CA ILE A 131 -14.03 7.65 -7.85
C ILE A 131 -14.84 7.29 -6.60
N VAL A 132 -14.36 6.30 -5.87
CA VAL A 132 -15.06 5.74 -4.68
C VAL A 132 -14.62 6.40 -3.38
N ARG A 133 -13.45 7.03 -3.33
CA ARG A 133 -12.91 7.77 -2.19
C ARG A 133 -11.98 8.88 -2.67
N VAL A 134 -11.77 9.88 -1.82
CA VAL A 134 -10.80 10.97 -2.04
C VAL A 134 -9.87 11.07 -0.84
N ILE A 135 -8.57 11.18 -1.10
CA ILE A 135 -7.54 11.39 -0.08
C ILE A 135 -6.84 12.72 -0.35
N VAL A 136 -6.98 13.67 0.58
CA VAL A 136 -6.38 14.99 0.53
C VAL A 136 -5.12 15.00 1.39
N GLY A 137 -3.94 15.02 0.77
CA GLY A 137 -2.66 14.93 1.45
C GLY A 137 -2.19 13.50 1.71
N ASN A 138 -0.91 13.28 1.54
CA ASN A 138 -0.20 12.03 1.80
C ASN A 138 0.95 12.29 2.75
N GLU A 139 0.80 11.93 4.03
CA GLU A 139 1.79 12.17 5.08
C GLU A 139 2.20 13.64 5.24
N ALA A 140 1.28 14.57 4.94
CA ALA A 140 1.57 15.99 5.01
C ALA A 140 1.84 16.47 6.45
N ILE A 141 1.20 15.84 7.44
CA ILE A 141 1.46 16.10 8.86
C ILE A 141 2.76 15.41 9.29
N LEU A 142 3.00 14.17 8.85
CA LEU A 142 4.25 13.44 9.15
C LEU A 142 5.48 14.20 8.62
N ARG A 143 5.40 14.76 7.41
CA ARG A 143 6.48 15.52 6.78
C ARG A 143 6.64 16.94 7.34
N GLU A 144 5.73 17.35 8.24
CA GLU A 144 5.66 18.72 8.78
C GLU A 144 5.40 19.79 7.71
N ASP A 145 4.85 19.42 6.56
CA ASP A 145 4.43 20.36 5.50
C ASP A 145 3.18 21.13 5.91
N GLN A 146 2.32 20.50 6.71
CA GLN A 146 1.07 21.09 7.19
C GLN A 146 0.83 20.78 8.67
N THR A 147 0.20 21.69 9.38
CA THR A 147 -0.37 21.41 10.70
C THR A 147 -1.70 20.64 10.56
N VAL A 148 -2.19 20.10 11.67
CA VAL A 148 -3.51 19.44 11.70
C VAL A 148 -4.62 20.41 11.33
N GLU A 149 -4.58 21.64 11.82
CA GLU A 149 -5.57 22.68 11.54
C GLU A 149 -5.60 23.07 10.05
N GLN A 150 -4.42 23.16 9.42
CA GLN A 150 -4.31 23.43 7.98
C GLN A 150 -4.88 22.26 7.16
N MET A 151 -4.56 21.02 7.55
CA MET A 151 -5.14 19.85 6.89
C MET A 151 -6.66 19.79 7.03
N ILE A 152 -7.20 20.11 8.20
CA ILE A 152 -8.65 20.22 8.42
C ILE A 152 -9.26 21.31 7.52
N ALA A 153 -8.59 22.42 7.30
CA ALA A 153 -9.06 23.47 6.38
C ALA A 153 -9.12 22.97 4.93
N HIS A 154 -8.09 22.24 4.47
CA HIS A 154 -8.10 21.60 3.14
C HIS A 154 -9.22 20.57 2.98
N LEU A 155 -9.45 19.71 3.97
CA LEU A 155 -10.54 18.72 3.98
C LEU A 155 -11.91 19.40 3.89
N LYS A 156 -12.13 20.46 4.68
CA LYS A 156 -13.38 21.26 4.63
C LYS A 156 -13.61 21.91 3.27
N ARG A 157 -12.56 22.44 2.65
CA ARG A 157 -12.64 23.03 1.30
C ARG A 157 -13.07 22.01 0.25
N VAL A 158 -12.44 20.84 0.23
CA VAL A 158 -12.76 19.80 -0.74
C VAL A 158 -14.18 19.28 -0.54
N ARG A 159 -14.62 19.11 0.70
CA ARG A 159 -15.98 18.65 1.07
C ARG A 159 -17.09 19.52 0.48
N GLN A 160 -16.85 20.78 0.21
CA GLN A 160 -17.85 21.66 -0.40
C GLN A 160 -18.23 21.27 -1.85
N SER A 161 -17.39 20.50 -2.52
CA SER A 161 -17.54 20.16 -3.93
C SER A 161 -17.41 18.66 -4.25
N VAL A 162 -17.08 17.85 -3.25
CA VAL A 162 -16.87 16.40 -3.36
C VAL A 162 -17.81 15.71 -2.39
N TRP A 163 -18.61 14.78 -2.88
CA TRP A 163 -19.58 14.00 -2.09
C TRP A 163 -19.15 12.54 -1.86
N ALA A 164 -18.07 12.07 -2.52
CA ALA A 164 -17.43 10.83 -2.15
C ALA A 164 -16.84 10.92 -0.74
N PRO A 165 -16.65 9.81 -0.02
CA PRO A 165 -15.95 9.80 1.26
C PRO A 165 -14.55 10.42 1.14
N ILE A 166 -14.21 11.30 2.10
CA ILE A 166 -12.96 12.08 2.11
C ILE A 166 -12.14 11.74 3.35
N SER A 167 -10.83 11.61 3.16
CA SER A 167 -9.83 11.48 4.23
C SER A 167 -8.54 12.22 3.87
N THR A 168 -7.58 12.20 4.78
CA THR A 168 -6.15 12.36 4.52
C THR A 168 -5.43 11.05 4.84
N ALA A 169 -4.21 10.84 4.33
CA ALA A 169 -3.48 9.61 4.60
C ALA A 169 -2.25 9.89 5.47
N GLU A 170 -2.19 9.21 6.62
CA GLU A 170 -1.13 9.35 7.61
C GLU A 170 -0.76 8.00 8.24
N PRO A 171 0.45 7.85 8.83
CA PRO A 171 0.81 6.66 9.61
C PRO A 171 -0.10 6.46 10.82
N TRP A 172 -0.25 5.21 11.25
CA TRP A 172 -1.16 4.81 12.31
C TRP A 172 -1.01 5.59 13.62
N HIS A 173 0.22 5.96 14.01
CA HIS A 173 0.49 6.67 15.25
C HIS A 173 0.03 8.13 15.24
N LEU A 174 0.00 8.77 14.07
CA LEU A 174 -0.53 10.15 13.94
C LEU A 174 -2.05 10.17 14.11
N TRP A 175 -2.76 9.18 13.61
CA TRP A 175 -4.20 9.05 13.84
C TRP A 175 -4.55 8.92 15.32
N LEU A 176 -3.73 8.19 16.11
CA LEU A 176 -3.92 8.09 17.57
C LEU A 176 -3.50 9.36 18.31
N LYS A 177 -2.53 10.09 17.77
CA LYS A 177 -2.03 11.34 18.37
C LYS A 177 -2.97 12.52 18.16
N HIS A 178 -3.73 12.51 17.06
CA HIS A 178 -4.57 13.62 16.60
C HIS A 178 -6.04 13.20 16.43
N PRO A 179 -6.76 12.91 17.54
CA PRO A 179 -8.17 12.51 17.47
C PRO A 179 -9.06 13.59 16.85
N GLU A 180 -8.69 14.87 16.98
CA GLU A 180 -9.37 15.99 16.35
C GLU A 180 -9.44 15.88 14.82
N LEU A 181 -8.46 15.25 14.18
CA LEU A 181 -8.46 15.03 12.74
C LEU A 181 -9.55 14.02 12.33
N VAL A 182 -9.81 13.02 13.17
CA VAL A 182 -10.78 11.94 12.90
C VAL A 182 -12.21 12.47 12.78
N GLU A 183 -12.54 13.57 13.45
CA GLU A 183 -13.86 14.20 13.35
C GLU A 183 -14.14 14.83 11.98
N HIS A 184 -13.09 15.13 11.22
CA HIS A 184 -13.16 15.83 9.94
C HIS A 184 -13.00 14.93 8.71
N VAL A 185 -12.87 13.62 8.89
CA VAL A 185 -12.78 12.62 7.82
C VAL A 185 -13.92 11.63 7.86
N ASP A 186 -14.26 11.04 6.72
CA ASP A 186 -15.31 10.02 6.63
C ASP A 186 -14.76 8.62 6.96
N PHE A 187 -13.49 8.40 6.69
CA PHE A 187 -12.76 7.17 7.00
C PHE A 187 -11.32 7.50 7.39
N ILE A 188 -10.65 6.59 8.07
CA ILE A 188 -9.25 6.70 8.42
C ILE A 188 -8.43 6.05 7.29
N ALA A 189 -7.70 6.86 6.49
CA ALA A 189 -6.73 6.36 5.53
C ALA A 189 -5.37 6.22 6.23
N VAL A 190 -4.93 4.98 6.48
CA VAL A 190 -3.77 4.72 7.31
C VAL A 190 -2.66 4.00 6.53
N HIS A 191 -1.42 4.43 6.76
CA HIS A 191 -0.22 3.74 6.29
C HIS A 191 0.27 2.76 7.35
N MET A 192 0.50 1.52 6.92
CA MET A 192 1.01 0.43 7.77
C MET A 192 2.18 -0.25 7.06
N LEU A 193 3.38 0.26 7.30
CA LEU A 193 4.60 -0.11 6.59
C LEU A 193 5.64 -0.70 7.57
N PRO A 194 5.49 -1.97 7.99
CA PRO A 194 6.31 -2.59 9.02
C PRO A 194 7.80 -2.66 8.68
N TYR A 195 8.16 -2.68 7.40
CA TYR A 195 9.55 -2.61 6.96
C TYR A 195 10.24 -1.31 7.46
N TRP A 196 9.56 -0.16 7.35
CA TRP A 196 10.10 1.11 7.82
C TRP A 196 10.26 1.17 9.34
N GLU A 197 9.42 0.46 10.06
CA GLU A 197 9.51 0.31 11.52
C GLU A 197 10.59 -0.70 11.95
N GLY A 198 11.16 -1.45 11.00
CA GLY A 198 12.23 -2.42 11.24
C GLY A 198 11.74 -3.75 11.81
N ILE A 199 10.48 -4.10 11.56
CA ILE A 199 9.86 -5.35 12.00
C ILE A 199 10.27 -6.49 11.05
N SER A 200 10.66 -7.66 11.58
CA SER A 200 10.97 -8.82 10.74
C SER A 200 9.77 -9.27 9.92
N VAL A 201 10.00 -9.84 8.73
CA VAL A 201 8.92 -10.29 7.84
C VAL A 201 7.98 -11.31 8.52
N ASP A 202 8.51 -12.12 9.43
CA ASP A 202 7.73 -13.12 10.17
C ASP A 202 6.74 -12.50 11.17
N ASN A 203 7.08 -11.35 11.72
CA ASN A 203 6.24 -10.61 12.67
C ASN A 203 5.40 -9.52 12.00
N ALA A 204 5.69 -9.17 10.74
CA ALA A 204 5.16 -7.99 10.07
C ALA A 204 3.64 -7.99 9.92
N VAL A 205 3.03 -9.12 9.52
CA VAL A 205 1.57 -9.22 9.36
C VAL A 205 0.84 -9.13 10.69
N GLY A 206 1.36 -9.78 11.73
CA GLY A 206 0.83 -9.64 13.11
C GLY A 206 0.93 -8.21 13.63
N HIS A 207 2.02 -7.52 13.29
CA HIS A 207 2.20 -6.10 13.62
C HIS A 207 1.14 -5.22 12.94
N VAL A 208 0.91 -5.40 11.62
CA VAL A 208 -0.14 -4.68 10.88
C VAL A 208 -1.51 -4.89 11.52
N LEU A 209 -1.88 -6.15 11.79
CA LEU A 209 -3.17 -6.47 12.40
C LEU A 209 -3.32 -5.82 13.79
N ASN A 210 -2.27 -5.86 14.61
CA ASN A 210 -2.29 -5.20 15.93
C ASN A 210 -2.50 -3.68 15.82
N ARG A 211 -1.84 -3.00 14.85
CA ARG A 211 -2.03 -1.56 14.64
C ARG A 211 -3.44 -1.24 14.14
N TYR A 212 -3.96 -2.06 13.24
CA TYR A 212 -5.34 -1.95 12.77
C TYR A 212 -6.35 -2.08 13.94
N GLN A 213 -6.19 -3.09 14.77
CA GLN A 213 -7.06 -3.33 15.92
C GLN A 213 -7.02 -2.16 16.92
N ARG A 214 -5.85 -1.61 17.20
CA ARG A 214 -5.70 -0.42 18.06
C ARG A 214 -6.45 0.80 17.53
N LEU A 215 -6.41 1.03 16.21
CA LEU A 215 -7.20 2.10 15.59
C LEU A 215 -8.70 1.80 15.67
N LYS A 216 -9.10 0.55 15.47
CA LYS A 216 -10.51 0.14 15.56
C LYS A 216 -11.05 0.23 16.98
N GLU A 217 -10.24 -0.04 17.99
CA GLU A 217 -10.59 0.17 19.41
C GLU A 217 -10.73 1.65 19.75
N ALA A 218 -9.83 2.51 19.23
CA ALA A 218 -9.90 3.95 19.46
C ALA A 218 -11.06 4.63 18.71
N TYR A 219 -11.41 4.13 17.52
CA TYR A 219 -12.41 4.71 16.62
C TYR A 219 -13.36 3.64 16.07
N PRO A 220 -14.22 3.04 16.91
CA PRO A 220 -15.04 1.88 16.56
C PRO A 220 -16.03 2.15 15.41
N ASP A 221 -16.51 3.38 15.29
CA ASP A 221 -17.50 3.79 14.30
C ASP A 221 -16.90 4.27 12.97
N LYS A 222 -15.55 4.40 12.89
CA LYS A 222 -14.89 4.80 11.65
C LYS A 222 -14.51 3.59 10.81
N GLU A 223 -14.75 3.70 9.50
CA GLU A 223 -14.11 2.83 8.51
C GLU A 223 -12.60 3.06 8.54
N ILE A 224 -11.83 1.99 8.47
CA ILE A 224 -10.37 2.06 8.36
C ILE A 224 -9.97 1.46 7.02
N VAL A 225 -9.30 2.26 6.19
CA VAL A 225 -8.72 1.86 4.91
C VAL A 225 -7.20 1.89 5.05
N ILE A 226 -6.57 0.75 4.85
CA ILE A 226 -5.10 0.69 4.82
C ILE A 226 -4.66 1.25 3.45
N SER A 227 -4.35 2.52 3.41
CA SER A 227 -4.04 3.24 2.17
C SER A 227 -2.64 2.93 1.62
N GLU A 228 -1.74 2.43 2.45
CA GLU A 228 -0.46 1.86 2.04
C GLU A 228 -0.07 0.69 2.93
N VAL A 229 0.25 -0.43 2.31
CA VAL A 229 0.84 -1.60 2.94
C VAL A 229 1.69 -2.34 1.92
N GLY A 230 2.89 -2.77 2.32
CA GLY A 230 3.78 -3.45 1.39
C GLY A 230 5.11 -3.85 2.03
N TRP A 231 5.95 -4.46 1.20
CA TRP A 231 7.31 -4.86 1.55
C TRP A 231 8.20 -4.70 0.32
N PRO A 232 9.38 -4.05 0.43
CA PRO A 232 10.21 -3.78 -0.72
C PRO A 232 10.89 -5.06 -1.23
N SER A 233 10.98 -5.17 -2.57
CA SER A 233 11.69 -6.24 -3.27
C SER A 233 13.21 -6.10 -3.13
N LYS A 234 13.70 -4.86 -2.94
CA LYS A 234 15.11 -4.49 -2.84
C LYS A 234 15.29 -3.29 -1.93
N GLY A 235 16.46 -3.17 -1.32
CA GLY A 235 16.77 -2.06 -0.42
C GLY A 235 17.70 -2.48 0.71
N ARG A 236 18.02 -1.53 1.59
CA ARG A 236 18.87 -1.79 2.76
C ARG A 236 18.09 -2.47 3.88
N THR A 237 18.75 -3.30 4.66
CA THR A 237 18.19 -3.85 5.90
C THR A 237 17.89 -2.73 6.91
N ARG A 238 16.72 -2.78 7.54
CA ARG A 238 16.29 -1.87 8.62
C ARG A 238 16.04 -2.67 9.88
N LYS A 239 16.96 -2.64 10.84
CA LYS A 239 16.92 -3.50 12.03
C LYS A 239 16.70 -4.97 11.62
N GLU A 240 15.54 -5.57 11.93
CA GLU A 240 15.19 -6.95 11.58
C GLU A 240 14.49 -7.08 10.20
N ALA A 241 14.12 -5.95 9.57
CA ALA A 241 13.44 -5.95 8.28
C ALA A 241 14.45 -6.05 7.13
N VAL A 242 14.39 -7.14 6.38
CA VAL A 242 15.26 -7.41 5.23
C VAL A 242 14.45 -7.30 3.94
N ALA A 243 14.83 -6.36 3.05
CA ALA A 243 14.25 -6.24 1.72
C ALA A 243 14.75 -7.37 0.83
N SER A 244 13.84 -8.11 0.22
CA SER A 244 14.14 -9.14 -0.79
C SER A 244 12.84 -9.57 -1.49
N LEU A 245 12.95 -10.11 -2.71
CA LEU A 245 11.81 -10.71 -3.42
C LEU A 245 11.12 -11.83 -2.60
N ALA A 246 11.91 -12.65 -1.91
CA ALA A 246 11.36 -13.73 -1.07
C ALA A 246 10.55 -13.19 0.11
N ASN A 247 11.08 -12.18 0.81
CA ASN A 247 10.37 -11.55 1.92
C ASN A 247 9.17 -10.72 1.46
N GLN A 248 9.26 -10.06 0.30
CA GLN A 248 8.12 -9.40 -0.31
C GLN A 248 6.99 -10.39 -0.60
N ALA A 249 7.30 -11.50 -1.29
CA ALA A 249 6.32 -12.53 -1.60
C ALA A 249 5.71 -13.15 -0.33
N LYS A 250 6.53 -13.42 0.69
CA LYS A 250 6.11 -13.95 1.99
C LYS A 250 5.16 -12.98 2.71
N PHE A 251 5.55 -11.71 2.81
CA PHE A 251 4.74 -10.68 3.45
C PHE A 251 3.39 -10.52 2.74
N LEU A 252 3.41 -10.34 1.41
CA LEU A 252 2.19 -10.10 0.63
C LEU A 252 1.22 -11.26 0.72
N ARG A 253 1.66 -12.52 0.55
CA ARG A 253 0.78 -13.68 0.65
C ARG A 253 0.14 -13.83 2.02
N ARG A 254 0.92 -13.64 3.09
CA ARG A 254 0.41 -13.68 4.47
C ARG A 254 -0.51 -12.52 4.79
N PHE A 255 -0.19 -11.32 4.32
CA PHE A 255 -1.03 -10.14 4.49
C PHE A 255 -2.38 -10.30 3.78
N LEU A 256 -2.37 -10.73 2.51
CA LEU A 256 -3.58 -10.92 1.72
C LEU A 256 -4.53 -11.95 2.33
N ALA A 257 -4.00 -13.07 2.81
CA ALA A 257 -4.79 -14.07 3.52
C ALA A 257 -5.38 -13.56 4.84
N MET A 258 -4.63 -12.74 5.56
CA MET A 258 -5.12 -12.08 6.78
C MET A 258 -6.17 -11.03 6.44
N ALA A 259 -5.94 -10.19 5.44
CA ALA A 259 -6.85 -9.13 5.02
C ALA A 259 -8.21 -9.68 4.55
N GLU A 260 -8.20 -10.78 3.79
CA GLU A 260 -9.43 -11.49 3.39
C GLU A 260 -10.20 -12.00 4.60
N ARG A 261 -9.54 -12.66 5.54
CA ARG A 261 -10.16 -13.18 6.77
C ARG A 261 -10.76 -12.09 7.64
N GLU A 262 -10.09 -10.95 7.76
CA GLU A 262 -10.51 -9.80 8.59
C GLU A 262 -11.43 -8.82 7.83
N GLY A 263 -11.66 -9.02 6.52
CA GLY A 263 -12.49 -8.14 5.67
C GLY A 263 -11.90 -6.73 5.54
N LEU A 264 -10.59 -6.61 5.36
CA LEU A 264 -9.90 -5.32 5.30
C LEU A 264 -9.95 -4.69 3.92
N THR A 265 -10.14 -3.39 3.85
CA THR A 265 -9.91 -2.59 2.64
C THR A 265 -8.48 -2.07 2.64
N TYR A 266 -7.74 -2.29 1.56
CA TYR A 266 -6.33 -1.94 1.48
C TYR A 266 -5.88 -1.60 0.05
N TYR A 267 -4.74 -0.89 -0.02
CA TYR A 267 -3.97 -0.65 -1.23
C TYR A 267 -2.54 -1.14 -1.03
N LEU A 268 -2.10 -2.07 -1.89
CA LEU A 268 -0.73 -2.55 -1.87
C LEU A 268 0.22 -1.47 -2.41
N MET A 269 1.26 -1.16 -1.69
CA MET A 269 2.32 -0.26 -2.13
C MET A 269 3.48 -1.09 -2.68
N GLU A 270 3.73 -1.06 -3.99
CA GLU A 270 2.89 -0.40 -4.99
C GLU A 270 2.73 -1.28 -6.24
N ALA A 271 1.99 -0.82 -7.24
CA ALA A 271 1.67 -1.61 -8.44
C ALA A 271 2.91 -2.04 -9.22
N PHE A 272 3.90 -1.18 -9.33
CA PHE A 272 5.15 -1.40 -10.07
C PHE A 272 6.34 -0.97 -9.22
N ASP A 273 7.47 -1.69 -9.34
CA ASP A 273 8.72 -1.30 -8.69
C ASP A 273 9.18 0.07 -9.20
N GLN A 274 9.51 0.95 -8.28
CA GLN A 274 9.99 2.30 -8.57
C GLN A 274 11.46 2.45 -8.18
N PRO A 275 12.24 3.28 -8.89
CA PRO A 275 13.68 3.40 -8.64
C PRO A 275 14.05 4.17 -7.36
N TRP A 276 13.10 4.92 -6.78
CA TRP A 276 13.31 5.72 -5.55
C TRP A 276 13.03 4.99 -4.24
#